data_b5aaadfa1e7f093201d4340e63ecad43
#
_entry.id   b5aaadfa1e7f093201d4340e63ecad43
#
_cell.length_a   1.000
_cell.length_b   1.000
_cell.length_c   1.000
_cell.angle_alpha   90.00
_cell.angle_beta   90.00
_cell.angle_gamma   90.00
#
_symmetry.space_group_name_H-M   'P 1'
#
loop_
_entity.id
_entity.type
_entity.pdbx_description
1 polymer ?
#
loop_
_entity_poly.entity_id
_entity_poly.type
_entity_poly.pdbx_seq_one_letter_code
_entity_poly.pdbx_strand_id
1 'polypeptide(L)'
;RTGTVVRPIKDGTEGDYDIDVVCELISDKLTTSPAEVKNTVGSTLKSSEVYNEKLLPEQDRCWTLQYAEISNNIGLKLDVVPSVKEENSKILILKNKGVEDIYAQHAIAITERISDEKYRWGASNPKGYGDWFDAINKRFLLIGLRERKANFFKENRSLFAAEATIDEVPDFFIKSPLQRIIQLLKRHRDIYYG
;
A
#
# COMPACT_ATOMS: atom_id res chain seq x y z
N ARG A 1 2.51 -1.13 5.26
CA ARG A 1 1.82 -1.72 6.40
C ARG A 1 1.98 -3.23 6.47
N THR A 2 1.73 -3.98 5.40
CA THR A 2 1.82 -5.46 5.38
C THR A 2 3.25 -6.02 5.48
N GLY A 3 4.27 -5.19 5.40
CA GLY A 3 5.67 -5.64 5.41
C GLY A 3 6.08 -6.48 4.21
N THR A 4 5.34 -6.41 3.10
CA THR A 4 5.57 -7.18 1.87
C THR A 4 6.16 -6.33 0.74
N VAL A 5 6.66 -5.14 1.06
CA VAL A 5 7.29 -4.25 0.08
C VAL A 5 8.51 -4.94 -0.51
N VAL A 6 8.62 -4.91 -1.82
CA VAL A 6 9.82 -5.23 -2.58
C VAL A 6 10.04 -4.10 -3.58
N ARG A 7 11.28 -3.86 -3.91
CA ARG A 7 11.62 -2.92 -4.96
C ARG A 7 11.26 -3.56 -6.30
N PRO A 8 10.48 -2.91 -7.17
CA PRO A 8 10.15 -3.50 -8.46
C PRO A 8 11.42 -3.68 -9.30
N ILE A 9 11.43 -4.71 -10.13
CA ILE A 9 12.46 -4.90 -11.16
C ILE A 9 11.77 -4.66 -12.51
N LYS A 10 12.37 -3.78 -13.33
CA LYS A 10 11.94 -3.53 -14.68
C LYS A 10 13.15 -3.63 -15.60
N ASP A 11 13.05 -4.41 -16.67
CA ASP A 11 14.16 -4.60 -17.63
C ASP A 11 15.48 -4.98 -16.97
N GLY A 12 15.43 -5.82 -15.91
CA GLY A 12 16.61 -6.27 -15.16
C GLY A 12 17.21 -5.24 -14.20
N THR A 13 16.64 -4.05 -14.10
CA THR A 13 17.08 -2.98 -13.18
C THR A 13 16.05 -2.75 -12.08
N GLU A 14 16.52 -2.33 -10.90
CA GLU A 14 15.64 -1.94 -9.81
C GLU A 14 15.01 -0.58 -10.11
N GLY A 15 13.66 -0.53 -10.07
CA GLY A 15 12.88 0.67 -10.31
C GLY A 15 12.60 1.52 -9.07
N ASP A 16 11.76 2.52 -9.23
CA ASP A 16 11.32 3.41 -8.15
C ASP A 16 10.46 2.67 -7.13
N TYR A 17 10.43 3.20 -5.92
CA TYR A 17 9.44 2.78 -4.92
C TYR A 17 8.09 3.41 -5.21
N ASP A 18 7.02 2.60 -5.16
CA ASP A 18 5.64 3.06 -5.24
C ASP A 18 4.98 2.96 -3.86
N ILE A 19 4.39 4.06 -3.41
CA ILE A 19 3.62 4.12 -2.16
C ILE A 19 2.18 4.53 -2.52
N ASP A 20 1.23 3.67 -2.22
CA ASP A 20 -0.19 3.98 -2.35
C ASP A 20 -0.71 4.66 -1.07
N VAL A 21 -1.35 5.81 -1.23
CA VAL A 21 -2.02 6.56 -0.16
C VAL A 21 -3.48 6.74 -0.51
N VAL A 22 -4.36 6.27 0.34
CA VAL A 22 -5.80 6.50 0.20
C VAL A 22 -6.16 7.90 0.72
N CYS A 23 -6.77 8.71 -0.13
CA CYS A 23 -7.35 9.99 0.23
C CYS A 23 -8.88 9.83 0.32
N GLU A 24 -9.39 9.52 1.52
CA GLU A 24 -10.83 9.35 1.76
C GLU A 24 -11.47 10.70 2.06
N LEU A 25 -12.36 11.16 1.19
CA LEU A 25 -13.13 12.37 1.39
C LEU A 25 -14.36 12.09 2.28
N ILE A 26 -14.70 13.07 3.11
CA ILE A 26 -15.92 13.06 3.92
C ILE A 26 -17.10 13.46 3.00
N SER A 27 -17.52 12.55 2.14
CA SER A 27 -18.62 12.72 1.21
C SER A 27 -19.43 11.43 1.14
N ASP A 28 -20.73 11.56 0.93
CA ASP A 28 -21.60 10.41 0.72
C ASP A 28 -21.53 9.96 -0.74
N LYS A 29 -21.23 8.69 -0.95
CA LYS A 29 -21.16 8.06 -2.27
C LYS A 29 -22.46 8.20 -3.07
N LEU A 30 -23.62 8.26 -2.40
CA LEU A 30 -24.92 8.39 -3.05
C LEU A 30 -25.19 9.81 -3.59
N THR A 31 -24.52 10.82 -3.04
CA THR A 31 -24.73 12.23 -3.38
C THR A 31 -23.57 12.85 -4.16
N THR A 32 -22.47 12.11 -4.35
CA THR A 32 -21.32 12.57 -5.11
C THR A 32 -20.96 11.58 -6.21
N SER A 33 -20.34 12.06 -7.27
CA SER A 33 -19.87 11.23 -8.38
C SER A 33 -18.39 10.89 -8.26
N PRO A 34 -17.93 9.79 -8.89
CA PRO A 34 -16.51 9.46 -8.91
C PRO A 34 -15.67 10.54 -9.61
N ALA A 35 -16.21 11.22 -10.61
CA ALA A 35 -15.54 12.34 -11.27
C ALA A 35 -15.32 13.53 -10.32
N GLU A 36 -16.35 13.92 -9.55
CA GLU A 36 -16.22 15.00 -8.57
C GLU A 36 -15.16 14.70 -7.52
N VAL A 37 -15.14 13.49 -6.96
CA VAL A 37 -14.15 13.07 -5.97
C VAL A 37 -12.74 13.08 -6.57
N LYS A 38 -12.58 12.53 -7.77
CA LYS A 38 -11.30 12.53 -8.49
C LYS A 38 -10.79 13.95 -8.75
N ASN A 39 -11.67 14.82 -9.25
CA ASN A 39 -11.34 16.21 -9.57
C ASN A 39 -11.07 17.05 -8.31
N THR A 40 -11.77 16.82 -7.21
CA THR A 40 -11.53 17.52 -5.95
C THR A 40 -10.12 17.27 -5.45
N VAL A 41 -9.67 16.01 -5.41
CA VAL A 41 -8.31 15.68 -5.01
C VAL A 41 -7.29 16.24 -6.00
N GLY A 42 -7.53 16.06 -7.31
CA GLY A 42 -6.63 16.58 -8.36
C GLY A 42 -6.47 18.10 -8.32
N SER A 43 -7.57 18.85 -8.17
CA SER A 43 -7.52 20.31 -8.07
C SER A 43 -6.79 20.78 -6.80
N THR A 44 -6.98 20.10 -5.68
CA THR A 44 -6.25 20.37 -4.43
C THR A 44 -4.76 20.16 -4.59
N LEU A 45 -4.34 19.07 -5.24
CA LEU A 45 -2.92 18.82 -5.51
C LEU A 45 -2.34 19.88 -6.47
N LYS A 46 -3.07 20.25 -7.51
CA LYS A 46 -2.66 21.30 -8.48
C LYS A 46 -2.58 22.69 -7.88
N SER A 47 -3.38 23.00 -6.87
CA SER A 47 -3.36 24.31 -6.20
C SER A 47 -2.17 24.49 -5.24
N SER A 48 -1.48 23.41 -4.88
CA SER A 48 -0.27 23.45 -4.06
C SER A 48 0.97 23.58 -4.94
N GLU A 49 1.76 24.64 -4.78
CA GLU A 49 3.02 24.81 -5.51
C GLU A 49 3.93 23.59 -5.36
N VAL A 50 4.07 23.06 -4.13
CA VAL A 50 4.94 21.91 -3.83
C VAL A 50 4.49 20.63 -4.53
N TYR A 51 3.18 20.37 -4.60
CA TYR A 51 2.68 19.16 -5.23
C TYR A 51 2.51 19.29 -6.74
N ASN A 52 2.14 20.48 -7.23
CA ASN A 52 1.91 20.68 -8.64
C ASN A 52 3.17 20.42 -9.49
N GLU A 53 4.36 20.79 -9.00
CA GLU A 53 5.64 20.55 -9.66
C GLU A 53 5.98 19.03 -9.79
N LYS A 54 5.40 18.20 -8.93
CA LYS A 54 5.64 16.75 -8.88
C LYS A 54 4.53 15.92 -9.48
N LEU A 55 3.40 16.58 -9.83
CA LEU A 55 2.20 15.91 -10.26
C LEU A 55 2.32 15.42 -11.71
N LEU A 56 2.22 14.13 -11.89
CA LEU A 56 2.14 13.50 -13.21
C LEU A 56 0.73 13.65 -13.80
N PRO A 57 0.55 13.41 -15.12
CA PRO A 57 -0.76 13.33 -15.74
C PRO A 57 -1.66 12.34 -14.98
N GLU A 58 -2.96 12.63 -14.99
CA GLU A 58 -3.95 11.81 -14.33
C GLU A 58 -3.87 10.34 -14.74
N GLN A 59 -3.78 9.45 -13.74
CA GLN A 59 -3.84 8.01 -13.92
C GLN A 59 -5.29 7.51 -13.70
N ASP A 60 -5.57 6.26 -14.10
CA ASP A 60 -6.92 5.71 -14.00
C ASP A 60 -7.48 5.76 -12.60
N ARG A 61 -6.71 5.38 -11.58
CA ARG A 61 -7.17 5.26 -10.19
C ARG A 61 -6.59 6.27 -9.23
N CYS A 62 -5.49 6.92 -9.57
CA CYS A 62 -4.74 7.79 -8.67
C CYS A 62 -4.29 9.09 -9.32
N TRP A 63 -3.77 9.98 -8.50
CA TRP A 63 -2.90 11.07 -8.87
C TRP A 63 -1.50 10.73 -8.38
N THR A 64 -0.51 10.69 -9.27
CA THR A 64 0.85 10.30 -8.93
C THR A 64 1.72 11.52 -8.72
N LEU A 65 2.38 11.60 -7.58
CA LEU A 65 3.43 12.56 -7.27
C LEU A 65 4.78 11.87 -7.43
N GLN A 66 5.62 12.37 -8.32
CA GLN A 66 6.97 11.86 -8.52
C GLN A 66 7.97 12.73 -7.78
N TYR A 67 8.65 12.12 -6.82
CA TYR A 67 9.75 12.75 -6.11
C TYR A 67 11.07 12.44 -6.81
N ALA A 68 11.97 13.42 -6.78
CA ALA A 68 13.31 13.26 -7.35
C ALA A 68 14.08 12.12 -6.68
N GLU A 69 15.09 11.63 -7.36
CA GLU A 69 15.96 10.55 -6.90
C GLU A 69 16.50 10.79 -5.47
N ILE A 70 16.26 9.82 -4.60
CA ILE A 70 16.74 9.86 -3.21
C ILE A 70 18.23 9.49 -3.17
N SER A 71 18.67 8.53 -4.00
CA SER A 71 20.08 8.14 -4.22
C SER A 71 20.19 7.12 -5.35
N ASN A 72 21.30 7.09 -6.09
CA ASN A 72 21.64 6.07 -7.08
C ASN A 72 20.52 5.78 -8.12
N ASN A 73 19.91 6.80 -8.69
CA ASN A 73 18.80 6.68 -9.65
C ASN A 73 17.54 5.99 -9.08
N ILE A 74 17.30 6.08 -7.76
CA ILE A 74 16.11 5.56 -7.12
C ILE A 74 15.16 6.72 -6.83
N GLY A 75 14.02 6.71 -7.49
CA GLY A 75 12.91 7.63 -7.22
C GLY A 75 11.88 7.07 -6.23
N LEU A 76 10.99 7.94 -5.82
CA LEU A 76 9.79 7.61 -5.04
C LEU A 76 8.58 8.16 -5.77
N LYS A 77 7.61 7.29 -6.03
CA LYS A 77 6.28 7.67 -6.50
C LYS A 77 5.28 7.52 -5.36
N LEU A 78 4.43 8.51 -5.23
CA LEU A 78 3.34 8.51 -4.28
C LEU A 78 2.01 8.55 -5.04
N ASP A 79 1.29 7.46 -5.03
CA ASP A 79 -0.01 7.32 -5.68
C ASP A 79 -1.12 7.71 -4.70
N VAL A 80 -1.72 8.87 -4.91
CA VAL A 80 -2.86 9.37 -4.12
C VAL A 80 -4.14 8.85 -4.75
N VAL A 81 -4.81 7.91 -4.07
CA VAL A 81 -6.04 7.24 -4.53
C VAL A 81 -7.27 7.94 -3.93
N PRO A 82 -8.05 8.72 -4.72
CA PRO A 82 -9.25 9.37 -4.23
C PRO A 82 -10.35 8.35 -3.92
N SER A 83 -11.02 8.52 -2.79
CA SER A 83 -12.05 7.60 -2.35
C SER A 83 -13.09 8.27 -1.45
N VAL A 84 -14.17 7.57 -1.24
CA VAL A 84 -15.19 7.83 -0.21
C VAL A 84 -15.51 6.54 0.51
N LYS A 85 -16.18 6.62 1.66
CA LYS A 85 -16.68 5.45 2.37
C LYS A 85 -17.62 4.62 1.49
N GLU A 86 -17.54 3.30 1.57
CA GLU A 86 -18.43 2.42 0.82
C GLU A 86 -19.83 2.39 1.45
N GLU A 87 -20.85 2.14 0.63
CA GLU A 87 -22.24 2.02 1.06
C GLU A 87 -22.46 0.81 1.96
N ASN A 88 -23.37 0.94 2.92
CA ASN A 88 -23.73 -0.15 3.84
C ASN A 88 -24.24 -1.39 3.10
N SER A 89 -24.93 -1.24 1.98
CA SER A 89 -25.38 -2.33 1.12
C SER A 89 -24.22 -3.20 0.61
N LYS A 90 -23.11 -2.57 0.20
CA LYS A 90 -21.89 -3.25 -0.27
C LYS A 90 -21.13 -3.88 0.89
N ILE A 91 -21.06 -3.19 2.03
CA ILE A 91 -20.46 -3.73 3.26
C ILE A 91 -21.22 -5.00 3.68
N LEU A 92 -22.54 -4.99 3.61
CA LEU A 92 -23.36 -6.18 3.91
C LEU A 92 -23.08 -7.34 2.95
N ILE A 93 -22.86 -7.07 1.67
CA ILE A 93 -22.46 -8.09 0.69
C ILE A 93 -21.12 -8.74 1.07
N LEU A 94 -20.14 -7.95 1.53
CA LEU A 94 -18.84 -8.46 1.99
C LEU A 94 -19.03 -9.40 3.20
N LYS A 95 -19.84 -8.99 4.19
CA LYS A 95 -20.17 -9.80 5.37
C LYS A 95 -20.83 -11.11 4.96
N ASN A 96 -21.81 -11.08 4.08
CA ASN A 96 -22.50 -12.27 3.58
C ASN A 96 -21.57 -13.22 2.80
N LYS A 97 -20.47 -12.72 2.27
CA LYS A 97 -19.40 -13.51 1.66
C LYS A 97 -18.33 -14.00 2.65
N GLY A 98 -18.56 -13.83 3.94
CA GLY A 98 -17.69 -14.33 5.01
C GLY A 98 -16.56 -13.38 5.43
N VAL A 99 -16.58 -12.12 5.00
CA VAL A 99 -15.65 -11.11 5.52
C VAL A 99 -16.13 -10.67 6.90
N GLU A 100 -15.28 -10.81 7.91
CA GLU A 100 -15.61 -10.40 9.28
C GLU A 100 -15.92 -8.89 9.36
N ASP A 101 -16.87 -8.53 10.22
CA ASP A 101 -17.34 -7.15 10.40
C ASP A 101 -16.23 -6.15 10.63
N ILE A 102 -15.25 -6.52 11.46
CA ILE A 102 -14.09 -5.67 11.80
C ILE A 102 -13.24 -5.29 10.58
N TYR A 103 -13.27 -6.09 9.51
CA TYR A 103 -12.59 -5.80 8.26
C TYR A 103 -13.54 -5.19 7.23
N ALA A 104 -14.76 -5.71 7.09
CA ALA A 104 -15.72 -5.27 6.09
C ALA A 104 -16.10 -3.79 6.22
N GLN A 105 -16.19 -3.28 7.46
CA GLN A 105 -16.53 -1.87 7.75
C GLN A 105 -15.53 -0.83 7.21
N HIS A 106 -14.32 -1.27 6.83
CA HIS A 106 -13.28 -0.42 6.26
C HIS A 106 -13.32 -0.37 4.72
N ALA A 107 -14.36 -0.95 4.11
CA ALA A 107 -14.54 -0.87 2.66
C ALA A 107 -14.74 0.58 2.20
N ILE A 108 -14.10 0.90 1.07
CA ILE A 108 -14.14 2.20 0.43
C ILE A 108 -14.50 2.04 -1.05
N ALA A 109 -15.09 3.09 -1.62
CA ALA A 109 -15.27 3.25 -3.05
C ALA A 109 -14.17 4.17 -3.59
N ILE A 110 -13.32 3.66 -4.46
CA ILE A 110 -12.26 4.41 -5.14
C ILE A 110 -12.76 4.91 -6.48
N THR A 111 -12.17 5.99 -6.98
CA THR A 111 -12.48 6.50 -8.32
C THR A 111 -11.66 5.76 -9.37
N GLU A 112 -12.28 5.41 -10.50
CA GLU A 112 -11.62 4.77 -11.62
C GLU A 112 -12.04 5.45 -12.92
N ARG A 113 -11.09 6.03 -13.66
CA ARG A 113 -11.31 6.60 -15.00
C ARG A 113 -11.32 5.44 -16.01
N ILE A 114 -12.38 5.38 -16.81
CA ILE A 114 -12.56 4.36 -17.85
C ILE A 114 -12.13 4.90 -19.22
N SER A 115 -12.42 6.17 -19.45
CA SER A 115 -12.05 6.93 -20.65
C SER A 115 -12.09 8.41 -20.33
N ASP A 116 -11.79 9.26 -21.30
CA ASP A 116 -11.91 10.70 -21.13
C ASP A 116 -13.34 11.07 -20.67
N GLU A 117 -13.43 11.82 -19.58
CA GLU A 117 -14.67 12.28 -18.94
C GLU A 117 -15.57 11.17 -18.36
N LYS A 118 -15.19 9.88 -18.44
CA LYS A 118 -16.01 8.79 -17.93
C LYS A 118 -15.34 8.08 -16.75
N TYR A 119 -16.02 8.13 -15.61
CA TYR A 119 -15.55 7.55 -14.33
C TYR A 119 -16.59 6.57 -13.76
N ARG A 120 -16.10 5.65 -12.96
CA ARG A 120 -16.92 4.73 -12.17
C ARG A 120 -16.37 4.56 -10.76
N TRP A 121 -17.20 3.99 -9.88
CA TRP A 121 -16.74 3.53 -8.58
C TRP A 121 -16.12 2.14 -8.69
N GLY A 122 -14.90 2.00 -8.19
CA GLY A 122 -14.24 0.72 -7.93
C GLY A 122 -14.34 0.38 -6.43
N ALA A 123 -14.50 -0.90 -6.10
CA ALA A 123 -14.50 -1.34 -4.71
C ALA A 123 -13.07 -1.62 -4.22
N SER A 124 -12.76 -1.19 -2.99
CA SER A 124 -11.46 -1.47 -2.35
C SER A 124 -11.61 -1.59 -0.84
N ASN A 125 -10.65 -2.24 -0.18
CA ASN A 125 -10.61 -2.33 1.28
C ASN A 125 -9.17 -2.51 1.78
N PRO A 126 -8.27 -1.55 1.53
CA PRO A 126 -6.85 -1.70 1.87
C PRO A 126 -6.60 -1.74 3.38
N LYS A 127 -7.42 -1.01 4.17
CA LYS A 127 -7.31 -1.02 5.62
C LYS A 127 -7.78 -2.35 6.20
N GLY A 128 -8.97 -2.84 5.82
CA GLY A 128 -9.47 -4.13 6.28
C GLY A 128 -8.56 -5.29 5.87
N TYR A 129 -8.02 -5.28 4.65
CA TYR A 129 -7.01 -6.24 4.22
C TYR A 129 -5.74 -6.17 5.08
N GLY A 130 -5.24 -4.96 5.36
CA GLY A 130 -4.06 -4.78 6.21
C GLY A 130 -4.28 -5.30 7.62
N ASP A 131 -5.42 -5.02 8.24
CA ASP A 131 -5.78 -5.49 9.58
C ASP A 131 -5.90 -7.02 9.64
N TRP A 132 -6.58 -7.62 8.66
CA TRP A 132 -6.68 -9.06 8.50
C TRP A 132 -5.29 -9.71 8.33
N PHE A 133 -4.47 -9.15 7.46
CA PHE A 133 -3.12 -9.65 7.20
C PHE A 133 -2.24 -9.60 8.44
N ASP A 134 -2.30 -8.50 9.19
CA ASP A 134 -1.56 -8.34 10.45
C ASP A 134 -2.05 -9.34 11.51
N ALA A 135 -3.36 -9.57 11.61
CA ALA A 135 -3.93 -10.54 12.55
C ALA A 135 -3.44 -11.98 12.27
N ILE A 136 -3.42 -12.38 11.00
CA ILE A 136 -2.88 -13.69 10.61
C ILE A 136 -1.38 -13.77 10.90
N ASN A 137 -0.62 -12.73 10.55
CA ASN A 137 0.83 -12.75 10.71
C ASN A 137 1.27 -12.77 12.18
N LYS A 138 0.55 -12.10 13.08
CA LYS A 138 0.86 -12.12 14.52
C LYS A 138 0.99 -13.53 15.08
N ARG A 139 0.14 -14.47 14.66
CA ARG A 139 0.19 -15.87 15.11
C ARG A 139 1.52 -16.53 14.74
N PHE A 140 2.04 -16.25 13.55
CA PHE A 140 3.30 -16.83 13.06
C PHE A 140 4.53 -16.08 13.52
N LEU A 141 4.43 -14.77 13.79
CA LEU A 141 5.55 -13.97 14.27
C LEU A 141 5.97 -14.37 15.68
N LEU A 142 5.01 -14.69 16.56
CA LEU A 142 5.31 -15.07 17.95
C LEU A 142 6.02 -16.43 18.07
N ILE A 143 5.74 -17.35 17.14
CA ILE A 143 6.38 -18.67 17.13
C ILE A 143 7.83 -18.53 16.67
N GLY A 144 8.79 -18.81 17.55
CA GLY A 144 10.23 -18.75 17.26
C GLY A 144 10.76 -17.33 16.98
N LEU A 145 10.08 -16.27 17.44
CA LEU A 145 10.52 -14.89 17.21
C LEU A 145 11.95 -14.65 17.73
N ARG A 146 12.25 -15.11 18.95
CA ARG A 146 13.57 -14.95 19.56
C ARG A 146 14.68 -15.64 18.77
N GLU A 147 14.41 -16.86 18.29
CA GLU A 147 15.34 -17.61 17.45
C GLU A 147 15.60 -16.89 16.12
N ARG A 148 14.55 -16.40 15.47
CA ARG A 148 14.66 -15.62 14.22
C ARG A 148 15.40 -14.31 14.42
N LYS A 149 15.18 -13.61 15.53
CA LYS A 149 15.96 -12.42 15.91
C LYS A 149 17.43 -12.78 16.11
N ALA A 150 17.72 -13.88 16.78
CA ALA A 150 19.09 -14.35 17.00
C ALA A 150 19.81 -14.66 15.67
N ASN A 151 19.13 -15.37 14.75
CA ASN A 151 19.68 -15.66 13.44
C ASN A 151 19.92 -14.37 12.63
N PHE A 152 18.93 -13.47 12.58
CA PHE A 152 19.08 -12.18 11.91
C PHE A 152 20.23 -11.35 12.48
N PHE A 153 20.32 -11.27 13.81
CA PHE A 153 21.40 -10.57 14.50
C PHE A 153 22.78 -11.14 14.17
N LYS A 154 22.90 -12.47 14.14
CA LYS A 154 24.14 -13.17 13.78
C LYS A 154 24.54 -12.90 12.32
N GLU A 155 23.59 -13.00 11.40
CA GLU A 155 23.82 -12.79 9.97
C GLU A 155 24.12 -11.33 9.61
N ASN A 156 23.59 -10.39 10.38
CA ASN A 156 23.68 -8.95 10.12
C ASN A 156 24.39 -8.18 11.26
N ARG A 157 25.38 -8.81 11.89
CA ARG A 157 26.08 -8.25 13.06
C ARG A 157 26.62 -6.84 12.83
N SER A 158 27.04 -6.53 11.61
CA SER A 158 27.59 -5.23 11.21
C SER A 158 26.59 -4.08 11.23
N LEU A 159 25.28 -4.38 11.27
CA LEU A 159 24.22 -3.36 11.36
C LEU A 159 23.98 -2.89 12.81
N PHE A 160 24.58 -3.53 13.79
CA PHE A 160 24.34 -3.28 15.21
C PHE A 160 25.61 -2.82 15.93
N ALA A 161 25.45 -2.02 16.98
CA ALA A 161 26.55 -1.62 17.86
C ALA A 161 27.24 -2.84 18.50
N ALA A 162 28.48 -2.68 18.94
CA ALA A 162 29.25 -3.78 19.52
C ALA A 162 28.60 -4.40 20.76
N GLU A 163 27.96 -3.57 21.57
CA GLU A 163 27.22 -3.92 22.79
C GLU A 163 25.76 -4.32 22.59
N ALA A 164 25.25 -4.19 21.37
CA ALA A 164 23.84 -4.47 21.07
C ALA A 164 23.45 -5.93 21.35
N THR A 165 22.22 -6.12 21.80
CA THR A 165 21.65 -7.42 22.15
C THR A 165 20.61 -7.90 21.12
N ILE A 166 20.23 -9.19 21.19
CA ILE A 166 19.19 -9.77 20.32
C ILE A 166 17.84 -9.06 20.50
N ASP A 167 17.53 -8.59 21.69
CA ASP A 167 16.24 -7.95 22.00
C ASP A 167 16.13 -6.58 21.34
N GLU A 168 17.24 -5.95 20.98
CA GLU A 168 17.25 -4.69 20.23
C GLU A 168 17.00 -4.86 18.73
N VAL A 169 16.92 -6.09 18.22
CA VAL A 169 16.52 -6.34 16.83
C VAL A 169 15.05 -5.94 16.65
N PRO A 170 14.75 -4.91 15.85
CA PRO A 170 13.38 -4.48 15.61
C PRO A 170 12.54 -5.58 14.96
N ASP A 171 11.30 -5.75 15.42
CA ASP A 171 10.40 -6.78 14.92
C ASP A 171 10.13 -6.66 13.40
N PHE A 172 10.18 -5.45 12.84
CA PHE A 172 9.95 -5.23 11.42
C PHE A 172 11.03 -5.84 10.50
N PHE A 173 12.21 -6.17 11.01
CA PHE A 173 13.22 -6.93 10.27
C PHE A 173 12.85 -8.40 10.16
N ILE A 174 12.06 -8.92 11.10
CA ILE A 174 11.67 -10.32 11.14
C ILE A 174 10.39 -10.53 10.35
N LYS A 175 10.53 -11.07 9.14
CA LYS A 175 9.39 -11.35 8.28
C LYS A 175 8.75 -12.70 8.60
N SER A 176 7.42 -12.77 8.58
CA SER A 176 6.70 -14.04 8.66
C SER A 176 6.90 -14.86 7.37
N PRO A 177 6.64 -16.18 7.40
CA PRO A 177 6.65 -17.01 6.20
C PRO A 177 5.73 -16.47 5.11
N LEU A 178 4.54 -16.00 5.46
CA LEU A 178 3.58 -15.42 4.51
C LEU A 178 4.12 -14.14 3.86
N GLN A 179 4.72 -13.25 4.64
CA GLN A 179 5.37 -12.05 4.10
C GLN A 179 6.50 -12.39 3.12
N ARG A 180 7.32 -13.39 3.45
CA ARG A 180 8.40 -13.88 2.58
C ARG A 180 7.86 -14.47 1.28
N ILE A 181 6.83 -15.31 1.35
CA ILE A 181 6.19 -15.89 0.16
C ILE A 181 5.66 -14.79 -0.76
N ILE A 182 4.97 -13.79 -0.23
CA ILE A 182 4.45 -12.67 -1.03
C ILE A 182 5.60 -11.87 -1.68
N GLN A 183 6.67 -11.61 -0.94
CA GLN A 183 7.86 -10.94 -1.49
C GLN A 183 8.48 -11.75 -2.64
N LEU A 184 8.60 -13.07 -2.49
CA LEU A 184 9.11 -13.96 -3.53
C LEU A 184 8.19 -13.98 -4.76
N LEU A 185 6.88 -14.05 -4.59
CA LEU A 185 5.91 -14.01 -5.68
C LEU A 185 5.95 -12.68 -6.44
N LYS A 186 6.06 -11.55 -5.73
CA LYS A 186 6.24 -10.23 -6.35
C LYS A 186 7.54 -10.19 -7.16
N ARG A 187 8.64 -10.66 -6.60
CA ARG A 187 9.94 -10.70 -7.28
C ARG A 187 9.90 -11.60 -8.50
N HIS A 188 9.25 -12.77 -8.40
CA HIS A 188 9.06 -13.67 -9.53
C HIS A 188 8.24 -13.00 -10.65
N ARG A 189 7.13 -12.34 -10.29
CA ARG A 189 6.34 -11.58 -11.28
C ARG A 189 7.21 -10.56 -12.02
N ASP A 190 7.96 -9.74 -11.27
CA ASP A 190 8.77 -8.65 -11.83
C ASP A 190 9.87 -9.18 -12.77
N ILE A 191 10.44 -10.37 -12.51
CA ILE A 191 11.48 -10.98 -13.34
C ILE A 191 10.92 -11.59 -14.63
N TYR A 192 9.75 -12.24 -14.57
CA TYR A 192 9.22 -13.05 -15.67
C TYR A 192 8.07 -12.40 -16.43
N TYR A 193 7.42 -11.38 -15.88
CA TYR A 193 6.21 -10.74 -16.44
C TYR A 193 6.24 -9.21 -16.36
N GLY A 194 7.31 -8.61 -15.86
CA GLY A 194 7.51 -7.17 -15.72
C GLY A 194 8.06 -6.48 -16.94
#